data_142a4ab94a35a7fef2b6c6e374d73118
#
_entry.id   142a4ab94a35a7fef2b6c6e374d73118
#
_cell.length_a   1.000
_cell.length_b   1.000
_cell.length_c   1.000
_cell.angle_alpha   90.00
_cell.angle_beta   90.00
_cell.angle_gamma   90.00
#
_symmetry.space_group_name_H-M   'P 1'
#
loop_
_entity.id
_entity.type
_entity.pdbx_description
1 polymer ?
#
loop_
_entity_poly.entity_id
_entity_poly.type
_entity_poly.pdbx_seq_one_letter_code
_entity_poly.pdbx_strand_id
1 'polypeptide(L)'
;MRRSLLALLYLFILSLLSCQPNKAKEEEARHRQDSLASCEKNMPSRFGAVKDSSNFASNKVSHEGMVLIPAGQFAMGASDQEGRADEYPQHQVKVSSFWMDVTEVTNASFKKFIDATGYQTTAERKPDWEEMKKQLPVGTPKPPDSVFVAASLVFYAPKRVTSLNDASQWWRWVKGADWKHPQGPNSNIKGKENFPVVHISWDDAMAYCKWSGKRLPTEAEWEFAARGGLKNNKYPWGNEDIEKGKPKANTWQGSFPIKNTDWDGYNSLAAVKSFKANGYGLYDMAGNVWEWCSDWYRPDYYAKLSGVANNPKGPADSYDPMEPTVPKRVVRGGSFMCNAAYCKGYRVTSRMKTSVDTGLEHTGFRCVSDN
;
A
#
# COMPACT_ATOMS: atom_id res chain seq x y z
N MET A 1 62.58 18.49 34.09
CA MET A 1 61.77 18.97 32.96
C MET A 1 61.69 18.00 31.78
N ARG A 2 62.03 16.71 31.87
CA ARG A 2 61.91 15.71 30.78
C ARG A 2 60.81 14.66 30.93
N ARG A 3 60.07 14.65 32.03
CA ARG A 3 58.98 13.68 32.28
C ARG A 3 57.56 14.21 31.94
N SER A 4 57.39 15.51 31.77
CA SER A 4 56.07 16.12 31.48
C SER A 4 55.73 16.21 29.97
N LEU A 5 56.71 16.07 29.09
CA LEU A 5 56.46 16.11 27.61
C LEU A 5 55.97 14.77 27.06
N LEU A 6 56.33 13.66 27.67
CA LEU A 6 55.88 12.33 27.21
C LEU A 6 54.42 11.99 27.54
N ALA A 7 53.87 12.57 28.60
CA ALA A 7 52.48 12.37 29.01
C ALA A 7 51.50 13.15 28.11
N LEU A 8 51.90 14.30 27.55
CA LEU A 8 51.09 15.09 26.62
C LEU A 8 51.07 14.49 25.21
N LEU A 9 52.10 13.80 24.78
CA LEU A 9 52.12 13.12 23.47
C LEU A 9 51.23 11.84 23.46
N TYR A 10 51.09 11.16 24.60
CA TYR A 10 50.25 9.95 24.72
C TYR A 10 48.76 10.31 24.76
N LEU A 11 48.39 11.45 25.31
CA LEU A 11 46.98 11.95 25.34
C LEU A 11 46.51 12.45 23.95
N PHE A 12 47.41 12.94 23.10
CA PHE A 12 47.05 13.39 21.75
C PHE A 12 46.93 12.25 20.72
N ILE A 13 47.59 11.10 20.99
CA ILE A 13 47.47 9.89 20.12
C ILE A 13 46.18 9.14 20.39
N LEU A 14 45.66 9.19 21.65
CA LEU A 14 44.39 8.55 22.02
C LEU A 14 43.14 9.32 21.51
N SER A 15 43.27 10.60 21.20
CA SER A 15 42.15 11.41 20.66
C SER A 15 41.97 11.30 19.14
N LEU A 16 42.92 10.71 18.40
CA LEU A 16 42.84 10.50 16.96
C LEU A 16 42.32 9.09 16.57
N LEU A 17 42.05 8.23 17.55
CA LEU A 17 41.49 6.87 17.32
C LEU A 17 39.96 6.77 17.46
N SER A 18 39.26 7.88 17.71
CA SER A 18 37.81 7.84 17.99
C SER A 18 36.91 8.34 16.85
N CYS A 19 37.44 8.59 15.66
CA CYS A 19 36.64 8.99 14.49
C CYS A 19 36.94 8.12 13.26
N GLN A 20 36.88 6.80 13.39
CA GLN A 20 36.63 5.96 12.23
C GLN A 20 35.14 5.67 12.15
N PRO A 21 34.45 6.04 11.05
CA PRO A 21 33.08 5.60 10.83
C PRO A 21 33.08 4.06 10.85
N ASN A 22 32.12 3.51 11.52
CA ASN A 22 32.01 2.10 11.87
C ASN A 22 31.78 1.27 10.61
N LYS A 23 32.87 0.94 9.87
CA LYS A 23 32.84 0.13 8.63
C LYS A 23 32.02 -1.15 8.81
N ALA A 24 32.04 -1.73 10.01
CA ALA A 24 31.26 -2.92 10.33
C ALA A 24 29.72 -2.64 10.27
N LYS A 25 29.27 -1.44 10.69
CA LYS A 25 27.85 -1.06 10.57
C LYS A 25 27.43 -0.74 9.13
N GLU A 26 28.33 -0.19 8.35
CA GLU A 26 28.08 0.05 6.92
C GLU A 26 28.10 -1.25 6.11
N GLU A 27 28.98 -2.18 6.45
CA GLU A 27 29.01 -3.52 5.85
C GLU A 27 27.78 -4.35 6.24
N GLU A 28 27.35 -4.28 7.51
CA GLU A 28 26.14 -4.93 8.00
C GLU A 28 24.88 -4.32 7.36
N ALA A 29 24.84 -3.00 7.14
CA ALA A 29 23.77 -2.32 6.43
C ALA A 29 23.75 -2.68 4.94
N ARG A 30 24.92 -2.79 4.29
CA ARG A 30 25.05 -3.26 2.92
C ARG A 30 24.65 -4.73 2.76
N HIS A 31 25.12 -5.62 3.64
CA HIS A 31 24.72 -7.02 3.66
C HIS A 31 23.22 -7.19 3.91
N ARG A 32 22.61 -6.35 4.75
CA ARG A 32 21.14 -6.30 4.93
C ARG A 32 20.42 -5.84 3.67
N GLN A 33 20.94 -4.84 2.99
CA GLN A 33 20.36 -4.31 1.76
C GLN A 33 20.48 -5.31 0.60
N ASP A 34 21.61 -5.99 0.48
CA ASP A 34 21.84 -7.06 -0.51
C ASP A 34 21.01 -8.32 -0.21
N SER A 35 20.82 -8.67 1.07
CA SER A 35 19.94 -9.79 1.46
C SER A 35 18.47 -9.47 1.23
N LEU A 36 18.03 -8.21 1.43
CA LEU A 36 16.67 -7.75 1.12
C LEU A 36 16.41 -7.77 -0.40
N ALA A 37 17.35 -7.27 -1.19
CA ALA A 37 17.27 -7.33 -2.66
C ALA A 37 17.28 -8.77 -3.20
N SER A 38 17.97 -9.70 -2.54
CA SER A 38 17.97 -11.12 -2.91
C SER A 38 16.67 -11.83 -2.49
N CYS A 39 16.06 -11.43 -1.37
CA CYS A 39 14.75 -11.94 -0.94
C CYS A 39 13.63 -11.50 -1.90
N GLU A 40 13.66 -10.25 -2.38
CA GLU A 40 12.69 -9.77 -3.36
C GLU A 40 12.77 -10.51 -4.71
N LYS A 41 13.98 -10.91 -5.12
CA LYS A 41 14.20 -11.68 -6.35
C LYS A 41 13.71 -13.14 -6.29
N ASN A 42 13.58 -13.69 -5.10
CA ASN A 42 13.24 -15.11 -4.89
C ASN A 42 11.82 -15.32 -4.37
N MET A 43 10.98 -14.28 -4.34
CA MET A 43 9.60 -14.47 -3.90
C MET A 43 8.80 -15.30 -4.89
N PRO A 44 8.03 -16.29 -4.39
CA PRO A 44 7.12 -17.04 -5.22
C PRO A 44 6.05 -16.12 -5.81
N SER A 45 5.86 -16.14 -7.11
CA SER A 45 4.78 -15.45 -7.81
C SER A 45 3.87 -16.47 -8.49
N ARG A 46 2.57 -16.19 -8.54
CA ARG A 46 1.61 -17.03 -9.30
C ARG A 46 1.75 -16.89 -10.81
N PHE A 47 2.48 -15.90 -11.29
CA PHE A 47 2.48 -15.45 -12.69
C PHE A 47 3.82 -15.62 -13.41
N GLY A 48 4.80 -16.25 -12.81
CA GLY A 48 6.16 -16.32 -13.35
C GLY A 48 6.87 -14.96 -13.36
N ALA A 49 8.11 -14.95 -13.83
CA ALA A 49 8.86 -13.69 -13.94
C ALA A 49 8.13 -12.71 -14.87
N VAL A 50 7.85 -11.52 -14.38
CA VAL A 50 7.43 -10.40 -15.24
C VAL A 50 8.52 -10.23 -16.28
N LYS A 51 8.17 -10.19 -17.59
CA LYS A 51 9.11 -9.72 -18.62
C LYS A 51 9.70 -8.43 -18.11
N ASP A 52 10.98 -8.45 -17.90
CA ASP A 52 11.76 -7.50 -17.13
C ASP A 52 11.30 -6.04 -17.37
N SER A 53 10.55 -5.50 -16.43
CA SER A 53 10.21 -4.06 -16.42
C SER A 53 11.45 -3.20 -16.15
N SER A 54 12.62 -3.83 -15.99
CA SER A 54 13.92 -3.15 -15.79
C SER A 54 14.32 -2.26 -16.97
N ASN A 55 13.73 -2.48 -18.16
CA ASN A 55 14.08 -1.77 -19.40
C ASN A 55 13.23 -0.53 -19.67
N PHE A 56 12.25 -0.20 -18.82
CA PHE A 56 11.57 1.09 -18.99
C PHE A 56 12.53 2.22 -18.61
N ALA A 57 12.82 3.10 -19.55
CA ALA A 57 13.49 4.36 -19.22
C ALA A 57 12.65 5.09 -18.17
N SER A 58 13.23 5.33 -16.99
CA SER A 58 12.56 6.13 -15.97
C SER A 58 12.41 7.55 -16.51
N ASN A 59 11.20 8.08 -16.48
CA ASN A 59 10.97 9.49 -16.79
C ASN A 59 11.66 10.37 -15.74
N LYS A 60 12.01 11.58 -16.13
CA LYS A 60 12.40 12.59 -15.14
C LYS A 60 11.23 12.83 -14.20
N VAL A 61 11.49 12.80 -12.90
CA VAL A 61 10.46 13.04 -11.88
C VAL A 61 9.76 14.37 -12.15
N SER A 62 8.44 14.34 -12.22
CA SER A 62 7.60 15.53 -12.28
C SER A 62 6.76 15.59 -11.00
N HIS A 63 6.72 16.77 -10.38
CA HIS A 63 5.86 17.03 -9.22
C HIS A 63 4.49 17.61 -9.61
N GLU A 64 4.16 17.61 -10.90
CA GLU A 64 2.81 17.99 -11.36
C GLU A 64 1.76 17.07 -10.74
N GLY A 65 0.71 17.67 -10.16
CA GLY A 65 -0.33 16.92 -9.44
C GLY A 65 0.11 16.35 -8.08
N MET A 66 1.26 16.79 -7.57
CA MET A 66 1.75 16.42 -6.23
C MET A 66 1.71 17.61 -5.27
N VAL A 67 1.74 17.32 -3.98
CA VAL A 67 1.90 18.31 -2.91
C VAL A 67 3.08 17.92 -2.04
N LEU A 68 3.83 18.93 -1.59
CA LEU A 68 4.93 18.72 -0.65
C LEU A 68 4.39 18.48 0.76
N ILE A 69 4.63 17.31 1.29
CA ILE A 69 4.34 16.95 2.67
C ILE A 69 5.54 17.35 3.53
N PRO A 70 5.36 18.19 4.55
CA PRO A 70 6.47 18.65 5.37
C PRO A 70 7.07 17.52 6.20
N ALA A 71 8.35 17.64 6.55
CA ALA A 71 8.94 16.76 7.55
C ALA A 71 8.24 16.93 8.92
N GLY A 72 8.11 15.85 9.66
CA GLY A 72 7.45 15.92 10.96
C GLY A 72 7.59 14.66 11.81
N GLN A 73 7.13 14.77 13.05
CA GLN A 73 7.03 13.65 13.98
C GLN A 73 5.58 13.49 14.43
N PHE A 74 5.11 12.27 14.51
CA PHE A 74 3.74 11.94 14.91
C PHE A 74 3.67 10.62 15.66
N ALA A 75 2.56 10.42 16.34
CA ALA A 75 2.21 9.15 16.95
C ALA A 75 1.45 8.30 15.91
N MET A 76 2.10 7.27 15.39
CA MET A 76 1.56 6.32 14.44
C MET A 76 0.82 5.17 15.15
N GLY A 77 -0.29 4.73 14.57
CA GLY A 77 -1.11 3.66 15.14
C GLY A 77 -2.24 4.17 16.03
N ALA A 78 -3.07 3.24 16.51
CA ALA A 78 -4.27 3.55 17.28
C ALA A 78 -3.96 3.87 18.74
N SER A 79 -4.70 4.81 19.32
CA SER A 79 -4.67 5.18 20.75
C SER A 79 -6.04 5.00 21.43
N ASP A 80 -7.09 4.72 20.66
CA ASP A 80 -8.45 4.42 21.13
C ASP A 80 -8.67 2.90 21.22
N GLN A 81 -9.89 2.48 21.52
CA GLN A 81 -10.27 1.06 21.59
C GLN A 81 -10.89 0.53 20.28
N GLU A 82 -10.89 1.31 19.21
CA GLU A 82 -11.48 0.94 17.93
C GLU A 82 -10.48 0.32 16.97
N GLY A 83 -9.17 0.43 17.26
CA GLY A 83 -8.10 -0.16 16.49
C GLY A 83 -8.14 -1.69 16.55
N ARG A 84 -7.69 -2.34 15.47
CA ARG A 84 -7.42 -3.79 15.47
C ARG A 84 -6.08 -4.06 16.12
N ALA A 85 -5.85 -5.30 16.51
CA ALA A 85 -4.64 -5.71 17.24
C ALA A 85 -3.33 -5.29 16.54
N ASP A 86 -3.32 -5.25 15.22
CA ASP A 86 -2.16 -4.88 14.40
C ASP A 86 -1.95 -3.35 14.28
N GLU A 87 -2.87 -2.53 14.82
CA GLU A 87 -2.74 -1.08 14.90
C GLU A 87 -2.03 -0.62 16.20
N TYR A 88 -1.69 -1.54 17.10
CA TYR A 88 -1.06 -1.28 18.39
C TYR A 88 0.34 -1.89 18.52
N PRO A 89 1.17 -1.33 19.43
CA PRO A 89 0.98 -0.11 20.22
C PRO A 89 1.14 1.14 19.34
N GLN A 90 0.54 2.27 19.77
CA GLN A 90 0.88 3.56 19.20
C GLN A 90 2.35 3.86 19.50
N HIS A 91 3.09 4.36 18.53
CA HIS A 91 4.53 4.60 18.64
C HIS A 91 4.95 5.90 17.91
N GLN A 92 6.12 6.41 18.26
CA GLN A 92 6.61 7.65 17.68
C GLN A 92 7.35 7.41 16.37
N VAL A 93 6.97 8.15 15.33
CA VAL A 93 7.60 8.09 14.02
C VAL A 93 7.98 9.49 13.56
N LYS A 94 9.16 9.61 12.97
CA LYS A 94 9.64 10.81 12.28
C LYS A 94 9.76 10.52 10.80
N VAL A 95 9.17 11.38 9.96
CA VAL A 95 9.28 11.33 8.50
C VAL A 95 9.99 12.57 7.97
N SER A 96 10.81 12.40 6.94
CA SER A 96 11.38 13.50 6.16
C SER A 96 10.30 14.11 5.27
N SER A 97 10.54 15.28 4.68
CA SER A 97 9.65 15.84 3.67
C SER A 97 9.69 15.01 2.38
N PHE A 98 8.56 14.87 1.73
CA PHE A 98 8.39 14.16 0.47
C PHE A 98 7.23 14.73 -0.33
N TRP A 99 7.23 14.51 -1.62
CA TRP A 99 6.10 14.85 -2.48
C TRP A 99 5.13 13.66 -2.55
N MET A 100 3.82 13.94 -2.53
CA MET A 100 2.78 12.92 -2.66
C MET A 100 1.75 13.34 -3.71
N ASP A 101 1.31 12.41 -4.55
CA ASP A 101 0.21 12.62 -5.48
C ASP A 101 -1.05 13.06 -4.71
N VAL A 102 -1.71 14.13 -5.17
CA VAL A 102 -2.88 14.68 -4.47
C VAL A 102 -4.08 13.75 -4.48
N THR A 103 -4.12 12.77 -5.38
CA THR A 103 -5.16 11.75 -5.52
C THR A 103 -4.53 10.39 -5.75
N GLU A 104 -5.34 9.35 -5.78
CA GLU A 104 -4.98 8.06 -6.35
C GLU A 104 -4.60 8.21 -7.83
N VAL A 105 -3.77 7.30 -8.35
CA VAL A 105 -3.49 7.21 -9.79
C VAL A 105 -4.77 6.90 -10.54
N THR A 106 -5.09 7.74 -11.53
CA THR A 106 -6.33 7.64 -12.31
C THR A 106 -6.19 6.70 -13.50
N ASN A 107 -7.32 6.25 -14.05
CA ASN A 107 -7.36 5.50 -15.31
C ASN A 107 -6.64 6.23 -16.45
N ALA A 108 -6.79 7.55 -16.55
CA ALA A 108 -6.09 8.34 -17.57
C ALA A 108 -4.57 8.31 -17.38
N SER A 109 -4.10 8.45 -16.13
CA SER A 109 -2.67 8.41 -15.82
C SER A 109 -2.08 7.01 -16.06
N PHE A 110 -2.78 5.97 -15.63
CA PHE A 110 -2.35 4.59 -15.84
C PHE A 110 -2.35 4.20 -17.31
N LYS A 111 -3.34 4.67 -18.08
CA LYS A 111 -3.38 4.47 -19.53
C LYS A 111 -2.14 5.03 -20.23
N LYS A 112 -1.65 6.21 -19.83
CA LYS A 112 -0.40 6.79 -20.39
C LYS A 112 0.80 5.86 -20.16
N PHE A 113 0.89 5.23 -18.99
CA PHE A 113 1.92 4.25 -18.71
C PHE A 113 1.82 3.03 -19.64
N ILE A 114 0.63 2.46 -19.76
CA ILE A 114 0.39 1.30 -20.64
C ILE A 114 0.69 1.63 -22.09
N ASP A 115 0.22 2.77 -22.58
CA ASP A 115 0.45 3.21 -23.97
C ASP A 115 1.96 3.41 -24.25
N ALA A 116 2.71 3.91 -23.27
CA ALA A 116 4.14 4.17 -23.42
C ALA A 116 5.03 2.91 -23.32
N THR A 117 4.57 1.89 -22.60
CA THR A 117 5.41 0.75 -22.25
C THR A 117 4.95 -0.59 -22.83
N GLY A 118 3.67 -0.70 -23.18
CA GLY A 118 3.06 -1.98 -23.53
C GLY A 118 2.98 -2.95 -22.34
N TYR A 119 3.06 -2.43 -21.10
CA TYR A 119 3.01 -3.26 -19.89
C TYR A 119 1.68 -4.03 -19.81
N GLN A 120 1.75 -5.27 -19.39
CA GLN A 120 0.61 -6.14 -19.17
C GLN A 120 0.45 -6.39 -17.68
N THR A 121 -0.68 -5.96 -17.12
CA THR A 121 -0.95 -6.09 -15.67
C THR A 121 -1.11 -7.54 -15.24
N THR A 122 -0.98 -7.78 -13.96
CA THR A 122 -1.17 -9.11 -13.35
C THR A 122 -2.54 -9.69 -13.70
N ALA A 123 -3.60 -8.86 -13.67
CA ALA A 123 -4.96 -9.29 -14.01
C ALA A 123 -5.14 -9.69 -15.48
N GLU A 124 -4.29 -9.18 -16.39
CA GLU A 124 -4.28 -9.51 -17.81
C GLU A 124 -3.45 -10.76 -18.15
N ARG A 125 -2.75 -11.36 -17.17
CA ARG A 125 -1.86 -12.53 -17.37
C ARG A 125 -2.50 -13.82 -16.90
N LYS A 126 -2.19 -14.91 -17.59
CA LYS A 126 -2.53 -16.26 -17.11
C LYS A 126 -1.64 -16.62 -15.92
N PRO A 127 -2.20 -17.20 -14.85
CA PRO A 127 -1.39 -17.80 -13.79
C PRO A 127 -0.49 -18.90 -14.34
N ASP A 128 0.72 -19.02 -13.80
CA ASP A 128 1.68 -20.08 -14.12
C ASP A 128 1.62 -21.15 -13.04
N TRP A 129 1.31 -22.41 -13.45
CA TRP A 129 1.23 -23.50 -12.50
C TRP A 129 2.56 -23.81 -11.83
N GLU A 130 3.67 -23.72 -12.56
CA GLU A 130 5.00 -24.01 -12.02
C GLU A 130 5.41 -23.02 -10.92
N GLU A 131 4.95 -21.78 -11.04
CA GLU A 131 5.12 -20.76 -10.00
C GLU A 131 4.12 -20.96 -8.84
N MET A 132 2.85 -21.22 -9.16
CA MET A 132 1.80 -21.42 -8.14
C MET A 132 2.11 -22.61 -7.23
N LYS A 133 2.56 -23.73 -7.79
CA LYS A 133 2.82 -24.96 -7.01
C LYS A 133 3.93 -24.76 -5.95
N LYS A 134 4.83 -23.78 -6.11
CA LYS A 134 5.86 -23.46 -5.12
C LYS A 134 5.28 -22.95 -3.79
N GLN A 135 4.05 -22.46 -3.82
CA GLN A 135 3.32 -21.92 -2.67
C GLN A 135 2.32 -22.93 -2.08
N LEU A 136 2.16 -24.08 -2.69
CA LEU A 136 1.19 -25.08 -2.31
C LEU A 136 1.88 -26.28 -1.61
N PRO A 137 1.15 -27.06 -0.82
CA PRO A 137 1.67 -28.30 -0.24
C PRO A 137 2.23 -29.25 -1.31
N VAL A 138 3.34 -29.90 -0.99
CA VAL A 138 3.97 -30.90 -1.89
C VAL A 138 2.95 -31.97 -2.25
N GLY A 139 2.84 -32.29 -3.55
CA GLY A 139 1.88 -33.24 -4.04
C GLY A 139 0.49 -32.72 -4.37
N THR A 140 0.26 -31.38 -4.23
CA THR A 140 -0.99 -30.77 -4.68
C THR A 140 -1.20 -31.03 -6.18
N PRO A 141 -2.33 -31.65 -6.58
CA PRO A 141 -2.57 -31.99 -7.99
C PRO A 141 -2.82 -30.70 -8.80
N LYS A 142 -2.33 -30.69 -10.04
CA LYS A 142 -2.59 -29.59 -10.97
C LYS A 142 -4.09 -29.52 -11.28
N PRO A 143 -4.75 -28.34 -11.07
CA PRO A 143 -6.12 -28.13 -11.52
C PRO A 143 -6.25 -28.20 -13.05
N PRO A 144 -7.45 -28.37 -13.60
CA PRO A 144 -7.69 -28.29 -15.03
C PRO A 144 -7.18 -26.98 -15.63
N ASP A 145 -6.62 -27.02 -16.84
CA ASP A 145 -6.06 -25.83 -17.51
C ASP A 145 -7.09 -24.70 -17.71
N SER A 146 -8.37 -25.02 -17.71
CA SER A 146 -9.47 -24.06 -17.81
C SER A 146 -9.57 -23.07 -16.64
N VAL A 147 -8.94 -23.37 -15.49
CA VAL A 147 -8.91 -22.43 -14.33
C VAL A 147 -7.75 -21.43 -14.42
N PHE A 148 -6.73 -21.71 -15.24
CA PHE A 148 -5.59 -20.80 -15.45
C PHE A 148 -5.94 -19.77 -16.53
N VAL A 149 -6.75 -18.80 -16.16
CA VAL A 149 -7.21 -17.71 -17.04
C VAL A 149 -6.88 -16.37 -16.44
N ALA A 150 -6.61 -15.39 -17.28
CA ALA A 150 -6.52 -13.98 -16.87
C ALA A 150 -7.84 -13.58 -16.23
N ALA A 151 -7.79 -13.15 -14.97
CA ALA A 151 -8.97 -12.84 -14.16
C ALA A 151 -8.60 -11.97 -12.95
N SER A 152 -9.59 -11.31 -12.38
CA SER A 152 -9.44 -10.55 -11.15
C SER A 152 -10.69 -10.68 -10.27
N LEU A 153 -10.57 -10.26 -9.00
CA LEU A 153 -11.66 -10.30 -8.04
C LEU A 153 -12.60 -9.11 -8.21
N VAL A 154 -13.86 -9.42 -8.47
CA VAL A 154 -14.95 -8.45 -8.63
C VAL A 154 -15.98 -8.64 -7.52
N PHE A 155 -16.50 -7.55 -7.01
CA PHE A 155 -17.55 -7.55 -5.99
C PHE A 155 -18.93 -7.79 -6.61
N TYR A 156 -19.71 -8.65 -5.96
CA TYR A 156 -21.12 -8.87 -6.27
C TYR A 156 -21.95 -8.86 -4.99
N ALA A 157 -22.83 -7.89 -4.87
CA ALA A 157 -23.74 -7.81 -3.74
C ALA A 157 -24.65 -9.06 -3.68
N PRO A 158 -24.54 -9.90 -2.65
CA PRO A 158 -25.38 -11.09 -2.51
C PRO A 158 -26.77 -10.72 -1.99
N LYS A 159 -27.77 -11.54 -2.27
CA LYS A 159 -29.12 -11.35 -1.69
C LYS A 159 -29.16 -11.59 -0.18
N ARG A 160 -28.25 -12.40 0.34
CA ARG A 160 -28.08 -12.72 1.76
C ARG A 160 -26.66 -13.15 2.04
N VAL A 161 -26.20 -13.00 3.26
CA VAL A 161 -24.93 -13.55 3.76
C VAL A 161 -25.17 -14.38 5.02
N THR A 162 -24.35 -15.38 5.23
CA THR A 162 -24.37 -16.21 6.43
C THR A 162 -23.34 -15.74 7.46
N SER A 163 -22.24 -15.14 7.01
CA SER A 163 -21.18 -14.61 7.87
C SER A 163 -20.38 -13.53 7.15
N LEU A 164 -20.06 -12.45 7.84
CA LEU A 164 -19.13 -11.43 7.34
C LEU A 164 -17.66 -11.88 7.37
N ASN A 165 -17.37 -13.03 7.97
CA ASN A 165 -16.02 -13.60 7.98
C ASN A 165 -15.70 -14.45 6.73
N ASP A 166 -16.69 -14.67 5.87
CA ASP A 166 -16.54 -15.42 4.64
C ASP A 166 -16.73 -14.53 3.41
N ALA A 167 -15.64 -13.93 2.98
CA ALA A 167 -15.60 -13.01 1.85
C ALA A 167 -15.91 -13.66 0.49
N SER A 168 -15.85 -14.99 0.38
CA SER A 168 -16.21 -15.72 -0.84
C SER A 168 -17.68 -15.53 -1.23
N GLN A 169 -18.53 -15.10 -0.28
CA GLN A 169 -19.95 -14.86 -0.54
C GLN A 169 -20.20 -13.63 -1.43
N TRP A 170 -19.25 -12.69 -1.54
CA TRP A 170 -19.38 -11.48 -2.37
C TRP A 170 -18.19 -11.20 -3.29
N TRP A 171 -17.09 -11.96 -3.22
CA TRP A 171 -15.99 -11.87 -4.15
C TRP A 171 -16.02 -13.02 -5.17
N ARG A 172 -15.84 -12.69 -6.43
CA ARG A 172 -15.79 -13.66 -7.52
C ARG A 172 -14.60 -13.42 -8.42
N TRP A 173 -13.90 -14.49 -8.78
CA TRP A 173 -12.96 -14.47 -9.87
C TRP A 173 -13.71 -14.32 -11.18
N VAL A 174 -13.49 -13.18 -11.86
CA VAL A 174 -14.15 -12.89 -13.14
C VAL A 174 -13.11 -12.91 -14.25
N LYS A 175 -13.25 -13.86 -15.17
CA LYS A 175 -12.40 -13.97 -16.37
C LYS A 175 -12.47 -12.67 -17.16
N GLY A 176 -11.29 -12.11 -17.54
CA GLY A 176 -11.19 -10.87 -18.30
C GLY A 176 -11.59 -9.63 -17.52
N ALA A 177 -11.71 -9.70 -16.18
CA ALA A 177 -11.72 -8.50 -15.34
C ALA A 177 -10.31 -7.99 -15.17
N ASP A 178 -10.08 -6.73 -15.48
CA ASP A 178 -8.81 -6.02 -15.42
C ASP A 178 -9.06 -4.50 -15.28
N TRP A 179 -8.02 -3.70 -15.31
CA TRP A 179 -8.12 -2.25 -15.17
C TRP A 179 -8.95 -1.57 -16.29
N LYS A 180 -9.03 -2.15 -17.49
CA LYS A 180 -9.84 -1.66 -18.63
C LYS A 180 -11.28 -2.14 -18.56
N HIS A 181 -11.48 -3.31 -17.97
CA HIS A 181 -12.74 -4.04 -17.87
C HIS A 181 -13.07 -4.39 -16.41
N PRO A 182 -13.36 -3.40 -15.55
CA PRO A 182 -13.40 -3.62 -14.10
C PRO A 182 -14.47 -4.62 -13.64
N GLN A 183 -15.53 -4.79 -14.40
CA GLN A 183 -16.63 -5.76 -14.14
C GLN A 183 -16.56 -6.98 -15.08
N GLY A 184 -15.42 -7.19 -15.77
CA GLY A 184 -15.24 -8.24 -16.77
C GLY A 184 -15.42 -7.76 -18.21
N PRO A 185 -15.35 -8.66 -19.20
CA PRO A 185 -15.16 -8.35 -20.64
C PRO A 185 -16.21 -7.40 -21.25
N ASN A 186 -17.40 -7.36 -20.67
CA ASN A 186 -18.50 -6.53 -21.17
C ASN A 186 -18.54 -5.13 -20.53
N SER A 187 -17.57 -4.82 -19.67
CA SER A 187 -17.42 -3.51 -19.04
C SER A 187 -16.30 -2.70 -19.69
N ASN A 188 -16.25 -1.40 -19.41
CA ASN A 188 -15.16 -0.53 -19.85
C ASN A 188 -15.03 0.70 -18.94
N ILE A 189 -13.95 1.47 -19.15
CA ILE A 189 -13.64 2.70 -18.40
C ILE A 189 -13.92 3.98 -19.18
N LYS A 190 -14.66 3.92 -20.30
CA LYS A 190 -15.03 5.10 -21.08
C LYS A 190 -15.85 6.06 -20.23
N GLY A 191 -15.43 7.33 -20.19
CA GLY A 191 -16.02 8.36 -19.32
C GLY A 191 -15.64 8.25 -17.85
N LYS A 192 -14.68 7.36 -17.53
CA LYS A 192 -14.14 7.15 -16.17
C LYS A 192 -12.64 7.48 -16.11
N GLU A 193 -12.16 8.39 -16.91
CA GLU A 193 -10.76 8.80 -17.02
C GLU A 193 -10.21 9.31 -15.67
N ASN A 194 -11.06 10.00 -14.90
CA ASN A 194 -10.73 10.56 -13.56
C ASN A 194 -11.10 9.64 -12.39
N PHE A 195 -11.45 8.39 -12.62
CA PHE A 195 -11.65 7.42 -11.56
C PHE A 195 -10.31 6.76 -11.20
N PRO A 196 -10.10 6.31 -9.95
CA PRO A 196 -8.91 5.58 -9.60
C PRO A 196 -8.79 4.31 -10.45
N VAL A 197 -7.57 3.99 -10.86
CA VAL A 197 -7.30 2.69 -11.49
C VAL A 197 -7.41 1.59 -10.45
N VAL A 198 -8.05 0.48 -10.80
CA VAL A 198 -8.27 -0.69 -9.95
C VAL A 198 -7.82 -1.98 -10.62
N HIS A 199 -7.92 -3.11 -9.93
CA HIS A 199 -7.37 -4.39 -10.38
C HIS A 199 -5.85 -4.36 -10.56
N ILE A 200 -5.19 -3.53 -9.77
CA ILE A 200 -3.74 -3.30 -9.80
C ILE A 200 -3.11 -4.10 -8.67
N SER A 201 -2.20 -5.01 -9.01
CA SER A 201 -1.34 -5.69 -8.05
C SER A 201 -0.25 -4.75 -7.51
N TRP A 202 0.45 -5.16 -6.46
CA TRP A 202 1.59 -4.39 -5.96
C TRP A 202 2.71 -4.29 -7.03
N ASP A 203 2.95 -5.36 -7.78
CA ASP A 203 3.93 -5.37 -8.86
C ASP A 203 3.56 -4.39 -9.99
N ASP A 204 2.27 -4.29 -10.33
CA ASP A 204 1.78 -3.34 -11.33
C ASP A 204 1.97 -1.89 -10.87
N ALA A 205 1.69 -1.61 -9.59
CA ALA A 205 1.90 -0.30 -8.99
C ALA A 205 3.39 0.07 -8.96
N MET A 206 4.28 -0.86 -8.63
CA MET A 206 5.73 -0.66 -8.67
C MET A 206 6.24 -0.40 -10.09
N ALA A 207 5.71 -1.10 -11.09
CA ALA A 207 6.06 -0.88 -12.49
C ALA A 207 5.70 0.54 -12.95
N TYR A 208 4.48 1.01 -12.58
CA TYR A 208 4.06 2.40 -12.83
C TYR A 208 4.97 3.41 -12.11
N CYS A 209 5.25 3.18 -10.83
CA CYS A 209 6.12 4.05 -10.03
C CYS A 209 7.50 4.18 -10.68
N LYS A 210 8.12 3.06 -11.09
CA LYS A 210 9.41 3.05 -11.77
C LYS A 210 9.38 3.83 -13.09
N TRP A 211 8.35 3.63 -13.91
CA TRP A 211 8.19 4.36 -15.17
C TRP A 211 8.05 5.86 -14.94
N SER A 212 7.29 6.28 -13.93
CA SER A 212 7.06 7.70 -13.62
C SER A 212 8.21 8.36 -12.87
N GLY A 213 9.28 7.62 -12.49
CA GLY A 213 10.37 8.12 -11.65
C GLY A 213 9.97 8.32 -10.18
N LYS A 214 8.86 7.73 -9.75
CA LYS A 214 8.27 7.84 -8.41
C LYS A 214 8.42 6.52 -7.65
N ARG A 215 7.88 6.45 -6.44
CA ARG A 215 7.79 5.23 -5.61
C ARG A 215 6.44 5.14 -4.90
N LEU A 216 6.12 3.98 -4.35
CA LEU A 216 5.02 3.86 -3.40
C LEU A 216 5.39 4.54 -2.07
N PRO A 217 4.42 5.09 -1.33
CA PRO A 217 4.64 5.57 0.02
C PRO A 217 4.99 4.41 0.96
N THR A 218 5.80 4.68 1.97
CA THR A 218 5.84 3.82 3.14
C THR A 218 4.52 3.94 3.91
N GLU A 219 4.18 2.94 4.71
CA GLU A 219 2.99 2.98 5.55
C GLU A 219 3.00 4.19 6.49
N ALA A 220 4.17 4.55 7.01
CA ALA A 220 4.35 5.71 7.88
C ALA A 220 4.15 7.04 7.15
N GLU A 221 4.66 7.18 5.93
CA GLU A 221 4.43 8.36 5.09
C GLU A 221 2.94 8.49 4.75
N TRP A 222 2.30 7.38 4.42
CA TRP A 222 0.87 7.37 4.10
C TRP A 222 0.03 7.83 5.29
N GLU A 223 0.25 7.28 6.50
CA GLU A 223 -0.52 7.67 7.69
C GLU A 223 -0.26 9.12 8.09
N PHE A 224 1.00 9.57 8.05
CA PHE A 224 1.36 10.96 8.33
C PHE A 224 0.64 11.92 7.38
N ALA A 225 0.64 11.61 6.09
CA ALA A 225 -0.03 12.40 5.06
C ALA A 225 -1.56 12.38 5.24
N ALA A 226 -2.15 11.22 5.55
CA ALA A 226 -3.59 11.07 5.79
C ALA A 226 -4.07 11.90 6.98
N ARG A 227 -3.25 12.05 8.02
CA ARG A 227 -3.58 12.88 9.18
C ARG A 227 -3.70 14.37 8.85
N GLY A 228 -3.13 14.84 7.73
CA GLY A 228 -3.30 16.22 7.25
C GLY A 228 -2.84 17.28 8.24
N GLY A 229 -1.83 17.00 9.08
CA GLY A 229 -1.35 17.91 10.13
C GLY A 229 -2.14 17.85 11.44
N LEU A 230 -3.22 17.07 11.53
CA LEU A 230 -4.01 16.90 12.74
C LEU A 230 -3.33 15.89 13.69
N LYS A 231 -3.52 16.12 15.00
CA LYS A 231 -3.03 15.19 16.05
C LYS A 231 -4.21 14.42 16.63
N ASN A 232 -4.01 13.13 16.86
CA ASN A 232 -5.00 12.24 17.50
C ASN A 232 -6.37 12.25 16.78
N ASN A 233 -6.38 12.50 15.49
CA ASN A 233 -7.59 12.45 14.67
C ASN A 233 -7.89 11.03 14.23
N LYS A 234 -9.18 10.71 14.19
CA LYS A 234 -9.70 9.42 13.75
C LYS A 234 -9.76 9.31 12.22
N TYR A 235 -10.09 10.42 11.56
CA TYR A 235 -10.27 10.53 10.12
C TYR A 235 -9.43 11.66 9.53
N PRO A 236 -9.20 11.70 8.21
CA PRO A 236 -8.47 12.79 7.55
C PRO A 236 -9.05 14.20 7.79
N TRP A 237 -10.35 14.30 8.12
CA TRP A 237 -11.06 15.55 8.42
C TRP A 237 -11.19 15.84 9.91
N GLY A 238 -10.69 15.00 10.80
CA GLY A 238 -10.80 15.15 12.26
C GLY A 238 -11.58 14.01 12.92
N ASN A 239 -12.42 14.34 13.91
CA ASN A 239 -13.13 13.34 14.73
C ASN A 239 -14.66 13.32 14.51
N GLU A 240 -15.18 14.14 13.60
CA GLU A 240 -16.59 14.10 13.26
C GLU A 240 -16.92 12.75 12.59
N ASP A 241 -17.93 12.08 13.09
CA ASP A 241 -18.36 10.77 12.60
C ASP A 241 -18.64 10.79 11.09
N ILE A 242 -18.27 9.71 10.41
CA ILE A 242 -18.38 9.60 8.95
C ILE A 242 -19.84 9.65 8.47
N GLU A 243 -20.76 9.15 9.27
CA GLU A 243 -22.19 9.11 8.94
C GLU A 243 -22.94 10.39 9.37
N LYS A 244 -22.26 11.38 9.98
CA LYS A 244 -22.85 12.65 10.37
C LYS A 244 -22.67 13.75 9.32
N GLY A 245 -23.71 14.57 9.16
CA GLY A 245 -23.69 15.75 8.31
C GLY A 245 -23.63 15.41 6.82
N LYS A 246 -22.75 16.10 6.05
CA LYS A 246 -22.54 15.82 4.62
C LYS A 246 -21.58 14.66 4.46
N PRO A 247 -21.70 13.85 3.39
CA PRO A 247 -20.70 12.84 3.06
C PRO A 247 -19.29 13.41 2.98
N LYS A 248 -18.33 12.66 3.52
CA LYS A 248 -16.92 13.08 3.63
C LYS A 248 -15.95 12.19 2.86
N ALA A 249 -16.41 10.99 2.51
CA ALA A 249 -15.64 9.99 1.79
C ALA A 249 -16.58 9.02 1.08
N ASN A 250 -16.10 8.36 0.03
CA ASN A 250 -16.82 7.28 -0.65
C ASN A 250 -16.65 5.98 0.15
N THR A 251 -17.73 5.55 0.82
CA THR A 251 -17.74 4.36 1.66
C THR A 251 -19.11 3.67 1.57
N TRP A 252 -19.22 2.47 2.11
CA TRP A 252 -20.48 1.74 2.09
C TRP A 252 -21.41 2.21 3.20
N GLN A 253 -22.66 2.60 2.85
CA GLN A 253 -23.70 2.94 3.80
C GLN A 253 -24.85 1.94 3.69
N GLY A 254 -25.34 1.48 4.84
CA GLY A 254 -26.41 0.47 4.92
C GLY A 254 -25.89 -0.92 5.26
N SER A 255 -26.56 -1.96 4.77
CA SER A 255 -26.28 -3.34 5.16
C SER A 255 -25.22 -3.98 4.27
N PHE A 256 -23.96 -3.92 4.70
CA PHE A 256 -22.86 -4.59 3.97
C PHE A 256 -22.98 -6.12 4.06
N PRO A 257 -22.73 -6.85 2.98
CA PRO A 257 -22.48 -6.45 1.58
C PRO A 257 -23.75 -6.50 0.70
N ILE A 258 -24.94 -6.46 1.31
CA ILE A 258 -26.23 -6.74 0.65
C ILE A 258 -26.78 -5.50 -0.07
N LYS A 259 -26.78 -4.36 0.61
CA LYS A 259 -27.40 -3.13 0.10
C LYS A 259 -26.62 -1.90 0.52
N ASN A 260 -26.06 -1.17 -0.44
CA ASN A 260 -25.62 0.20 -0.26
C ASN A 260 -26.84 1.14 -0.41
N THR A 261 -26.90 2.19 0.37
CA THR A 261 -27.95 3.22 0.29
C THR A 261 -27.56 4.40 -0.58
N ASP A 262 -26.28 4.44 -1.04
CA ASP A 262 -25.71 5.48 -1.89
C ASP A 262 -25.86 6.89 -1.29
N TRP A 263 -25.84 6.98 0.05
CA TRP A 263 -25.99 8.26 0.76
C TRP A 263 -24.88 9.25 0.44
N ASP A 264 -23.69 8.76 0.14
CA ASP A 264 -22.54 9.57 -0.29
C ASP A 264 -22.60 9.97 -1.78
N GLY A 265 -23.59 9.44 -2.52
CA GLY A 265 -23.81 9.69 -3.94
C GLY A 265 -23.18 8.64 -4.86
N TYR A 266 -22.58 7.58 -4.32
CA TYR A 266 -21.87 6.58 -5.09
C TYR A 266 -22.23 5.15 -4.64
N ASN A 267 -22.49 4.29 -5.62
CA ASN A 267 -22.73 2.85 -5.36
C ASN A 267 -21.42 2.04 -5.39
N SER A 268 -20.41 2.55 -6.06
CA SER A 268 -19.09 1.93 -6.22
C SER A 268 -18.00 3.02 -6.23
N LEU A 269 -17.01 2.93 -7.11
CA LEU A 269 -15.96 3.93 -7.23
C LEU A 269 -16.51 5.33 -7.51
N ALA A 270 -15.89 6.34 -6.93
CA ALA A 270 -16.08 7.76 -7.24
C ALA A 270 -14.92 8.30 -8.08
N ALA A 271 -15.16 9.33 -8.87
CA ALA A 271 -14.08 10.09 -9.47
C ALA A 271 -13.21 10.70 -8.37
N VAL A 272 -11.89 10.77 -8.58
CA VAL A 272 -10.99 11.42 -7.61
C VAL A 272 -11.41 12.87 -7.36
N LYS A 273 -11.17 13.38 -6.14
CA LYS A 273 -11.58 14.75 -5.72
C LYS A 273 -13.09 14.95 -5.57
N SER A 274 -13.88 13.88 -5.46
CA SER A 274 -15.32 14.00 -5.20
C SER A 274 -15.63 14.53 -3.81
N PHE A 275 -14.71 14.44 -2.87
CA PHE A 275 -14.82 14.93 -1.49
C PHE A 275 -13.76 15.97 -1.17
N LYS A 276 -13.84 16.59 0.01
CA LYS A 276 -12.89 17.62 0.42
C LYS A 276 -11.52 17.05 0.72
N ALA A 277 -10.48 17.77 0.34
CA ALA A 277 -9.11 17.46 0.73
C ALA A 277 -8.89 17.59 2.24
N ASN A 278 -7.89 16.88 2.77
CA ASN A 278 -7.40 17.05 4.13
C ASN A 278 -6.51 18.33 4.26
N GLY A 279 -5.95 18.57 5.44
CA GLY A 279 -5.16 19.76 5.73
C GLY A 279 -3.86 19.90 4.94
N TYR A 280 -3.38 18.84 4.29
CA TYR A 280 -2.23 18.88 3.36
C TYR A 280 -2.65 18.98 1.88
N GLY A 281 -3.94 19.10 1.57
CA GLY A 281 -4.43 19.19 0.20
C GLY A 281 -4.57 17.82 -0.49
N LEU A 282 -4.54 16.72 0.25
CA LEU A 282 -4.71 15.37 -0.26
C LEU A 282 -6.19 14.97 -0.25
N TYR A 283 -6.65 14.42 -1.36
CA TYR A 283 -8.01 13.91 -1.54
C TYR A 283 -8.05 12.41 -1.32
N ASP A 284 -9.24 11.91 -0.99
CA ASP A 284 -9.59 10.49 -0.97
C ASP A 284 -8.71 9.63 -0.05
N MET A 285 -8.09 10.27 1.00
CA MET A 285 -7.32 9.56 2.03
C MET A 285 -8.18 8.71 2.96
N ALA A 286 -9.47 8.59 2.66
CA ALA A 286 -10.43 7.72 3.33
C ALA A 286 -11.49 7.28 2.33
N GLY A 287 -11.74 5.97 2.22
CA GLY A 287 -12.71 5.40 1.28
C GLY A 287 -12.16 5.29 -0.15
N ASN A 288 -13.04 5.21 -1.12
CA ASN A 288 -12.80 5.03 -2.55
C ASN A 288 -12.05 3.74 -2.88
N VAL A 289 -10.72 3.71 -2.80
CA VAL A 289 -9.93 2.48 -2.97
C VAL A 289 -8.89 2.31 -1.87
N TRP A 290 -8.60 1.06 -1.50
CA TRP A 290 -7.41 0.72 -0.74
C TRP A 290 -6.17 1.10 -1.55
N GLU A 291 -5.17 1.66 -0.88
CA GLU A 291 -3.95 2.13 -1.51
C GLU A 291 -2.72 1.33 -1.07
N TRP A 292 -1.97 0.83 -2.04
CA TRP A 292 -0.74 0.11 -1.81
C TRP A 292 0.32 0.97 -1.12
N CYS A 293 0.95 0.38 -0.09
CA CYS A 293 2.19 0.88 0.50
C CYS A 293 3.38 -0.03 0.12
N SER A 294 4.59 0.49 0.28
CA SER A 294 5.83 -0.27 0.02
C SER A 294 6.11 -1.34 1.07
N ASP A 295 5.51 -1.21 2.26
CA ASP A 295 5.84 -2.02 3.43
C ASP A 295 5.30 -3.43 3.34
N TRP A 296 6.11 -4.41 3.77
CA TRP A 296 5.62 -5.74 4.09
C TRP A 296 4.64 -5.69 5.24
N TYR A 297 3.67 -6.58 5.24
CA TYR A 297 2.74 -6.70 6.35
C TYR A 297 3.23 -7.68 7.42
N ARG A 298 3.25 -7.20 8.68
CA ARG A 298 3.36 -8.03 9.88
C ARG A 298 2.46 -7.45 10.97
N PRO A 299 1.64 -8.27 11.67
CA PRO A 299 0.76 -7.77 12.72
C PRO A 299 1.54 -7.34 13.98
N ASP A 300 2.74 -7.88 14.19
CA ASP A 300 3.59 -7.64 15.35
C ASP A 300 4.65 -6.54 15.13
N TYR A 301 4.62 -5.86 13.97
CA TYR A 301 5.69 -4.90 13.62
C TYR A 301 5.73 -3.71 14.56
N TYR A 302 4.59 -3.11 14.87
CA TYR A 302 4.53 -1.93 15.75
C TYR A 302 5.07 -2.23 17.16
N ALA A 303 4.81 -3.42 17.68
CA ALA A 303 5.30 -3.86 18.99
C ALA A 303 6.82 -4.08 19.04
N LYS A 304 7.48 -4.22 17.89
CA LYS A 304 8.93 -4.38 17.78
C LYS A 304 9.69 -3.07 17.66
N LEU A 305 8.99 -1.97 17.45
CA LEU A 305 9.60 -0.64 17.35
C LEU A 305 9.85 -0.09 18.75
N SER A 306 11.01 0.54 18.95
CA SER A 306 11.40 1.21 20.18
C SER A 306 11.92 2.60 19.91
N GLY A 307 11.68 3.53 20.83
CA GLY A 307 12.09 4.92 20.68
C GLY A 307 11.34 5.62 19.54
N VAL A 308 12.01 6.52 18.82
CA VAL A 308 11.47 7.21 17.64
C VAL A 308 11.96 6.51 16.39
N ALA A 309 11.05 5.90 15.64
CA ALA A 309 11.37 5.30 14.34
C ALA A 309 11.57 6.40 13.28
N ASN A 310 12.76 6.47 12.68
CA ASN A 310 13.08 7.49 11.67
C ASN A 310 12.90 6.92 10.26
N ASN A 311 11.99 7.49 9.46
CA ASN A 311 11.66 7.06 8.09
C ASN A 311 11.55 5.52 7.98
N PRO A 312 10.69 4.86 8.79
CA PRO A 312 10.61 3.41 8.79
C PRO A 312 10.12 2.91 7.43
N LYS A 313 10.71 1.81 6.97
CA LYS A 313 10.40 1.16 5.69
C LYS A 313 9.63 -0.15 5.87
N GLY A 314 9.02 -0.34 7.03
CA GLY A 314 8.33 -1.58 7.37
C GLY A 314 9.27 -2.71 7.82
N PRO A 315 8.73 -3.89 8.11
CA PRO A 315 9.51 -5.07 8.47
C PRO A 315 10.30 -5.62 7.28
N ALA A 316 11.33 -6.41 7.56
CA ALA A 316 12.18 -7.01 6.54
C ALA A 316 11.49 -8.14 5.75
N ASP A 317 10.44 -8.73 6.32
CA ASP A 317 9.70 -9.85 5.75
C ASP A 317 8.19 -9.71 6.00
N SER A 318 7.41 -10.48 5.27
CA SER A 318 5.96 -10.58 5.46
C SER A 318 5.61 -11.76 6.35
N TYR A 319 4.63 -11.56 7.23
CA TYR A 319 3.99 -12.64 7.97
C TYR A 319 2.53 -12.30 8.27
N ASP A 320 1.64 -13.21 7.87
CA ASP A 320 0.23 -13.19 8.28
C ASP A 320 -0.09 -14.55 8.92
N PRO A 321 -0.44 -14.62 10.21
CA PRO A 321 -0.75 -15.89 10.87
C PRO A 321 -1.94 -16.63 10.26
N MET A 322 -2.83 -15.92 9.55
CA MET A 322 -3.98 -16.53 8.86
C MET A 322 -3.58 -17.19 7.53
N GLU A 323 -2.51 -16.70 6.88
CA GLU A 323 -1.99 -17.21 5.60
C GLU A 323 -0.45 -17.12 5.59
N PRO A 324 0.24 -17.95 6.38
CA PRO A 324 1.67 -17.79 6.67
C PRO A 324 2.59 -18.02 5.47
N THR A 325 2.10 -18.67 4.41
CA THR A 325 2.87 -18.92 3.18
C THR A 325 2.63 -17.90 2.07
N VAL A 326 1.70 -16.96 2.28
CA VAL A 326 1.35 -15.92 1.29
C VAL A 326 1.96 -14.58 1.69
N PRO A 327 2.97 -14.07 0.97
CA PRO A 327 3.54 -12.77 1.26
C PRO A 327 2.52 -11.66 0.99
N LYS A 328 2.44 -10.70 1.91
CA LYS A 328 1.47 -9.60 1.85
C LYS A 328 2.12 -8.25 2.05
N ARG A 329 1.61 -7.26 1.34
CA ARG A 329 1.94 -5.85 1.54
C ARG A 329 0.80 -5.13 2.24
N VAL A 330 1.14 -4.02 2.87
CA VAL A 330 0.18 -3.14 3.53
C VAL A 330 -0.63 -2.38 2.48
N VAL A 331 -1.93 -2.25 2.73
CA VAL A 331 -2.81 -1.29 2.06
C VAL A 331 -3.51 -0.41 3.08
N ARG A 332 -3.79 0.85 2.73
CA ARG A 332 -4.31 1.87 3.62
C ARG A 332 -5.53 2.59 3.01
N GLY A 333 -6.26 3.33 3.83
CA GLY A 333 -7.33 4.25 3.42
C GLY A 333 -8.74 3.69 3.43
N GLY A 334 -8.91 2.39 3.32
CA GLY A 334 -10.23 1.79 3.11
C GLY A 334 -10.70 1.93 1.68
N SER A 335 -11.93 1.55 1.42
CA SER A 335 -12.52 1.61 0.08
C SER A 335 -14.01 1.91 0.14
N PHE A 336 -14.65 2.06 -1.02
CA PHE A 336 -16.09 2.21 -1.16
C PHE A 336 -16.90 1.05 -0.52
N MET A 337 -16.25 -0.06 -0.19
CA MET A 337 -16.86 -1.21 0.49
C MET A 337 -16.74 -1.17 2.02
N CYS A 338 -16.03 -0.20 2.59
CA CYS A 338 -15.81 -0.13 4.02
C CYS A 338 -16.99 0.52 4.74
N ASN A 339 -17.45 -0.13 5.82
CA ASN A 339 -18.43 0.46 6.73
C ASN A 339 -18.12 0.12 8.19
N ALA A 340 -18.88 0.71 9.13
CA ALA A 340 -18.65 0.54 10.55
C ALA A 340 -18.80 -0.91 11.05
N ALA A 341 -19.66 -1.72 10.40
CA ALA A 341 -19.92 -3.10 10.80
C ALA A 341 -18.89 -4.10 10.26
N TYR A 342 -18.19 -3.77 9.17
CA TYR A 342 -17.31 -4.71 8.48
C TYR A 342 -15.81 -4.39 8.65
N CYS A 343 -15.33 -3.25 8.15
CA CYS A 343 -13.87 -3.06 8.14
C CYS A 343 -13.37 -1.76 8.77
N LYS A 344 -14.14 -0.69 8.87
CA LYS A 344 -13.71 0.65 9.36
C LYS A 344 -12.36 1.12 8.76
N GLY A 345 -12.06 0.70 7.53
CA GLY A 345 -10.77 0.93 6.87
C GLY A 345 -10.44 2.40 6.63
N TYR A 346 -11.45 3.26 6.64
CA TYR A 346 -11.38 4.69 6.44
C TYR A 346 -10.83 5.50 7.64
N ARG A 347 -10.47 4.85 8.77
CA ARG A 347 -9.73 5.49 9.88
C ARG A 347 -8.27 5.67 9.47
N VAL A 348 -7.66 6.79 9.85
CA VAL A 348 -6.24 7.06 9.50
C VAL A 348 -5.27 6.03 10.05
N THR A 349 -5.61 5.33 11.14
CA THR A 349 -4.79 4.29 11.75
C THR A 349 -5.02 2.90 11.16
N SER A 350 -6.14 2.71 10.44
CA SER A 350 -6.54 1.39 9.97
C SER A 350 -5.57 0.83 8.96
N ARG A 351 -5.16 -0.41 9.20
CA ARG A 351 -4.26 -1.19 8.34
C ARG A 351 -5.03 -2.33 7.68
N MET A 352 -4.65 -2.70 6.48
CA MET A 352 -5.09 -3.93 5.82
C MET A 352 -3.91 -4.54 5.07
N LYS A 353 -4.08 -5.74 4.60
CA LYS A 353 -3.06 -6.49 3.87
C LYS A 353 -3.70 -7.25 2.73
N THR A 354 -2.94 -7.41 1.66
CA THR A 354 -3.32 -8.31 0.56
C THR A 354 -2.06 -8.85 -0.13
N SER A 355 -2.21 -9.95 -0.87
CA SER A 355 -1.10 -10.59 -1.59
C SER A 355 -0.60 -9.69 -2.72
N VAL A 356 0.70 -9.72 -2.95
CA VAL A 356 1.41 -8.83 -3.90
C VAL A 356 0.95 -8.98 -5.35
N ASP A 357 0.46 -10.14 -5.72
CA ASP A 357 0.08 -10.54 -7.06
C ASP A 357 -1.44 -10.63 -7.28
N THR A 358 -2.24 -9.97 -6.45
CA THR A 358 -3.71 -9.96 -6.56
C THR A 358 -4.22 -8.55 -6.84
N GLY A 359 -4.88 -8.38 -7.99
CA GLY A 359 -5.71 -7.22 -8.27
C GLY A 359 -7.12 -7.41 -7.71
N LEU A 360 -7.71 -6.33 -7.18
CA LEU A 360 -9.09 -6.30 -6.69
C LEU A 360 -9.78 -5.04 -7.18
N GLU A 361 -11.09 -5.11 -7.37
CA GLU A 361 -11.93 -4.00 -7.82
C GLU A 361 -11.87 -2.75 -6.91
N HIS A 362 -11.40 -2.89 -5.69
CA HIS A 362 -11.34 -1.84 -4.69
C HIS A 362 -9.92 -1.48 -4.26
N THR A 363 -8.90 -1.85 -5.04
CA THR A 363 -7.50 -1.61 -4.69
C THR A 363 -6.78 -0.89 -5.82
N GLY A 364 -6.22 0.25 -5.50
CA GLY A 364 -5.42 1.12 -6.34
C GLY A 364 -4.17 1.59 -5.60
N PHE A 365 -3.65 2.77 -5.94
CA PHE A 365 -2.45 3.34 -5.31
C PHE A 365 -2.28 4.81 -5.63
N ARG A 366 -1.44 5.50 -4.85
CA ARG A 366 -0.85 6.81 -5.17
C ARG A 366 0.65 6.75 -5.04
N CYS A 367 1.37 7.66 -5.70
CA CYS A 367 2.82 7.70 -5.67
C CYS A 367 3.35 8.82 -4.78
N VAL A 368 4.60 8.63 -4.37
CA VAL A 368 5.42 9.65 -3.72
C VAL A 368 6.76 9.80 -4.45
N SER A 369 7.43 10.91 -4.24
CA SER A 369 8.84 11.07 -4.60
C SER A 369 9.60 11.75 -3.48
N ASP A 370 10.90 11.48 -3.42
CA ASP A 370 11.78 12.15 -2.48
C ASP A 370 11.94 13.62 -2.86
N ASN A 371 12.27 14.45 -1.86
CA ASN A 371 12.45 15.89 -2.04
C ASN A 371 13.84 16.19 -2.60
#